data_1bceb14991b935798c00e015d304cd9b
#
_entry.id   1bceb14991b935798c00e015d304cd9b
#
_cell.length_a   1.000
_cell.length_b   1.000
_cell.length_c   1.000
_cell.angle_alpha   90.00
_cell.angle_beta   90.00
_cell.angle_gamma   90.00
#
_symmetry.space_group_name_H-M   'P 1'
#
loop_
_entity.id
_entity.type
_entity.pdbx_description
1 polymer ?
#
loop_
_entity_poly.entity_id
_entity_poly.type
_entity_poly.pdbx_seq_one_letter_code
_entity_poly.pdbx_strand_id
1 'polypeptide(L)'
;LARKLVESDEVLLIFQALGTPSNSAIMKYMNAKKVPQLFVASGGTKFGDPKNFPWTMGFQPNYQSEGRIYAKYIRDKFPDSKIAVFWQNDDAGKDQFKGLKDGLGDKAGMIIADKSYEVSDPSIDSQIVALHDSGADIFFSWAAPKGSAQAIRKVGELGWKPKFFLANTATSVASVLKPAGLEYSKGIISTAYLKDPTDPRWAD
;
A
#
# COMPACT_ATOMS: atom_id res chain seq x y z
N LEU A 1 11.08 4.48 -21.69
CA LEU A 1 9.73 4.91 -22.14
C LEU A 1 9.53 6.41 -21.95
N ALA A 2 9.64 7.00 -20.71
CA ALA A 2 9.37 8.41 -20.46
C ALA A 2 10.16 9.37 -21.36
N ARG A 3 11.47 9.11 -21.57
CA ARG A 3 12.28 9.91 -22.50
C ARG A 3 11.72 9.91 -23.93
N LYS A 4 11.31 8.74 -24.43
CA LYS A 4 10.70 8.65 -25.77
C LYS A 4 9.43 9.51 -25.86
N LEU A 5 8.54 9.37 -24.87
CA LEU A 5 7.31 10.16 -24.83
C LEU A 5 7.58 11.67 -24.83
N VAL A 6 8.59 12.13 -24.07
CA VAL A 6 8.89 13.56 -23.92
C VAL A 6 9.71 14.11 -25.08
N GLU A 7 10.73 13.36 -25.57
CA GLU A 7 11.72 13.89 -26.52
C GLU A 7 11.44 13.50 -27.97
N SER A 8 10.68 12.42 -28.22
CA SER A 8 10.34 11.96 -29.57
C SER A 8 8.86 12.13 -29.89
N ASP A 9 7.99 11.78 -28.96
CA ASP A 9 6.55 11.83 -29.18
C ASP A 9 5.96 13.20 -28.74
N GLU A 10 6.78 14.05 -28.10
CA GLU A 10 6.46 15.42 -27.66
C GLU A 10 5.13 15.56 -26.91
N VAL A 11 4.86 14.60 -26.00
CA VAL A 11 3.59 14.59 -25.25
C VAL A 11 3.45 15.84 -24.37
N LEU A 12 2.24 16.37 -24.31
CA LEU A 12 1.92 17.54 -23.47
C LEU A 12 2.12 17.23 -21.98
N LEU A 13 1.78 16.03 -21.54
CA LEU A 13 1.86 15.59 -20.14
C LEU A 13 1.86 14.06 -20.03
N ILE A 14 2.21 13.55 -18.85
CA ILE A 14 1.95 12.16 -18.45
C ILE A 14 0.82 12.17 -17.42
N PHE A 15 -0.26 11.46 -17.71
CA PHE A 15 -1.47 11.42 -16.91
C PHE A 15 -1.60 10.08 -16.18
N GLN A 16 -1.80 10.13 -14.85
CA GLN A 16 -2.17 9.01 -13.99
C GLN A 16 -1.29 7.75 -14.14
N ALA A 17 0.02 7.93 -14.33
CA ALA A 17 0.93 6.80 -14.35
C ALA A 17 0.92 6.06 -13.01
N LEU A 18 0.85 4.72 -13.06
CA LEU A 18 0.71 3.87 -11.88
C LEU A 18 2.06 3.53 -11.24
N GLY A 19 2.07 3.55 -9.91
CA GLY A 19 3.13 2.96 -9.09
C GLY A 19 4.15 3.95 -8.55
N THR A 20 4.56 3.75 -7.31
CA THR A 20 5.52 4.61 -6.62
C THR A 20 6.92 4.53 -7.23
N PRO A 21 7.55 3.34 -7.45
CA PRO A 21 8.89 3.26 -8.00
C PRO A 21 9.02 3.86 -9.39
N SER A 22 8.08 3.55 -10.30
CA SER A 22 8.10 4.02 -11.69
C SER A 22 7.98 5.54 -11.78
N ASN A 23 7.06 6.13 -11.01
CA ASN A 23 6.88 7.58 -10.98
C ASN A 23 8.05 8.29 -10.29
N SER A 24 8.61 7.73 -9.23
CA SER A 24 9.80 8.25 -8.56
C SER A 24 11.01 8.32 -9.51
N ALA A 25 11.19 7.29 -10.33
CA ALA A 25 12.31 7.20 -11.26
C ALA A 25 12.29 8.29 -12.33
N ILE A 26 11.11 8.77 -12.74
CA ILE A 26 10.97 9.78 -13.79
C ILE A 26 10.76 11.20 -13.23
N MET A 27 10.39 11.36 -11.96
CA MET A 27 9.95 12.63 -11.37
C MET A 27 10.94 13.77 -11.57
N LYS A 28 12.23 13.55 -11.27
CA LYS A 28 13.28 14.57 -11.48
C LYS A 28 13.42 14.94 -12.95
N TYR A 29 13.38 13.97 -13.84
CA TYR A 29 13.48 14.18 -15.29
C TYR A 29 12.29 15.00 -15.81
N MET A 30 11.06 14.63 -15.43
CA MET A 30 9.85 15.35 -15.84
C MET A 30 9.88 16.80 -15.37
N ASN A 31 10.31 17.05 -14.12
CA ASN A 31 10.45 18.39 -13.58
C ASN A 31 11.55 19.21 -14.31
N ALA A 32 12.69 18.59 -14.64
CA ALA A 32 13.75 19.24 -15.41
C ALA A 32 13.30 19.62 -16.83
N LYS A 33 12.47 18.79 -17.45
CA LYS A 33 11.92 19.02 -18.79
C LYS A 33 10.67 19.94 -18.77
N LYS A 34 10.14 20.27 -17.58
CA LYS A 34 8.90 21.04 -17.41
C LYS A 34 7.69 20.40 -18.11
N VAL A 35 7.66 19.07 -18.15
CA VAL A 35 6.52 18.29 -18.67
C VAL A 35 5.70 17.80 -17.47
N PRO A 36 4.40 18.15 -17.39
CA PRO A 36 3.57 17.76 -16.25
C PRO A 36 3.44 16.25 -16.07
N GLN A 37 3.62 15.79 -14.83
CA GLN A 37 3.32 14.45 -14.37
C GLN A 37 2.11 14.54 -13.43
N LEU A 38 0.90 14.43 -14.01
CA LEU A 38 -0.34 14.75 -13.32
C LEU A 38 -1.05 13.52 -12.78
N PHE A 39 -1.67 13.71 -11.61
CA PHE A 39 -2.52 12.71 -10.95
C PHE A 39 -1.82 11.37 -10.78
N VAL A 40 -0.54 11.41 -10.36
CA VAL A 40 0.24 10.18 -10.11
C VAL A 40 -0.60 9.19 -9.31
N ALA A 41 -0.82 7.99 -9.85
CA ALA A 41 -1.58 6.93 -9.21
C ALA A 41 -0.72 6.23 -8.15
N SER A 42 -0.43 6.96 -7.08
CA SER A 42 0.31 6.54 -5.90
C SER A 42 0.03 7.49 -4.73
N GLY A 43 -0.09 6.93 -3.54
CA GLY A 43 -0.18 7.69 -2.29
C GLY A 43 1.19 8.04 -1.68
N GLY A 44 2.29 7.86 -2.41
CA GLY A 44 3.63 8.21 -1.94
C GLY A 44 3.74 9.69 -1.58
N THR A 45 4.21 9.98 -0.37
CA THR A 45 4.28 11.33 0.21
C THR A 45 5.05 12.31 -0.67
N LYS A 46 6.08 11.84 -1.36
CA LYS A 46 6.94 12.64 -2.24
C LYS A 46 6.21 13.30 -3.42
N PHE A 47 5.07 12.76 -3.85
CA PHE A 47 4.28 13.35 -4.96
C PHE A 47 3.42 14.54 -4.53
N GLY A 48 3.42 14.88 -3.26
CA GLY A 48 2.78 16.07 -2.68
C GLY A 48 3.77 17.18 -2.29
N ASP A 49 4.90 17.32 -2.99
CA ASP A 49 5.93 18.32 -2.74
C ASP A 49 6.02 19.36 -3.90
N PRO A 50 5.09 20.30 -4.00
CA PRO A 50 5.08 21.28 -5.08
C PRO A 50 6.26 22.26 -5.01
N LYS A 51 6.89 22.41 -3.85
CA LYS A 51 8.06 23.31 -3.68
C LYS A 51 9.26 22.79 -4.45
N ASN A 52 9.56 21.49 -4.36
CA ASN A 52 10.72 20.89 -5.02
C ASN A 52 10.38 20.28 -6.38
N PHE A 53 9.13 19.90 -6.58
CA PHE A 53 8.66 19.22 -7.80
C PHE A 53 7.37 19.84 -8.33
N PRO A 54 7.41 21.11 -8.82
CA PRO A 54 6.21 21.85 -9.23
C PRO A 54 5.49 21.25 -10.46
N TRP A 55 6.14 20.37 -11.21
CA TRP A 55 5.57 19.69 -12.37
C TRP A 55 5.04 18.26 -12.05
N THR A 56 5.00 17.90 -10.77
CA THR A 56 4.48 16.60 -10.32
C THR A 56 3.32 16.82 -9.36
N MET A 57 2.22 16.11 -9.57
CA MET A 57 1.03 16.16 -8.72
C MET A 57 0.50 14.76 -8.45
N GLY A 58 0.41 14.39 -7.17
CA GLY A 58 -0.26 13.16 -6.73
C GLY A 58 -1.78 13.28 -6.78
N PHE A 59 -2.47 12.14 -6.69
CA PHE A 59 -3.93 12.09 -6.68
C PHE A 59 -4.50 11.27 -5.52
N GLN A 60 -3.86 10.16 -5.17
CA GLN A 60 -4.34 9.25 -4.14
C GLN A 60 -4.12 9.80 -2.73
N PRO A 61 -4.94 9.38 -1.75
CA PRO A 61 -4.65 9.65 -0.34
C PRO A 61 -3.24 9.23 0.04
N ASN A 62 -2.61 10.03 0.90
CA ASN A 62 -1.24 9.82 1.33
C ASN A 62 -1.09 8.54 2.16
N TYR A 63 -0.12 7.71 1.83
CA TYR A 63 0.12 6.42 2.50
C TYR A 63 0.45 6.56 4.00
N GLN A 64 1.17 7.60 4.41
CA GLN A 64 1.39 7.84 5.84
C GLN A 64 0.09 8.19 6.56
N SER A 65 -0.84 8.88 5.90
CA SER A 65 -2.17 9.16 6.45
C SER A 65 -3.00 7.88 6.61
N GLU A 66 -2.94 6.98 5.65
CA GLU A 66 -3.55 5.66 5.75
C GLU A 66 -3.01 4.89 6.97
N GLY A 67 -1.69 4.83 7.11
CA GLY A 67 -1.04 4.19 8.26
C GLY A 67 -1.49 4.78 9.61
N ARG A 68 -1.61 6.12 9.70
CA ARG A 68 -2.12 6.79 10.90
C ARG A 68 -3.60 6.49 11.20
N ILE A 69 -4.43 6.34 10.16
CA ILE A 69 -5.84 5.96 10.32
C ILE A 69 -5.95 4.56 10.93
N TYR A 70 -5.20 3.60 10.42
CA TYR A 70 -5.15 2.25 10.98
C TYR A 70 -4.62 2.25 12.41
N ALA A 71 -3.54 3.00 12.67
CA ALA A 71 -2.98 3.12 14.02
C ALA A 71 -4.03 3.63 15.02
N LYS A 72 -4.78 4.70 14.65
CA LYS A 72 -5.86 5.20 15.51
C LYS A 72 -6.91 4.14 15.77
N TYR A 73 -7.38 3.47 14.74
CA TYR A 73 -8.38 2.41 14.88
C TYR A 73 -7.91 1.27 15.79
N ILE A 74 -6.63 0.86 15.66
CA ILE A 74 -6.06 -0.19 16.50
C ILE A 74 -5.93 0.27 17.95
N ARG A 75 -5.43 1.47 18.20
CA ARG A 75 -5.33 2.03 19.55
C ARG A 75 -6.70 2.06 20.25
N ASP A 76 -7.76 2.39 19.51
CA ASP A 76 -9.11 2.52 20.05
C ASP A 76 -9.79 1.14 20.27
N LYS A 77 -9.54 0.16 19.40
CA LYS A 77 -10.26 -1.12 19.39
C LYS A 77 -9.46 -2.30 19.91
N PHE A 78 -8.13 -2.26 19.80
CA PHE A 78 -7.22 -3.36 20.10
C PHE A 78 -5.97 -2.89 20.83
N PRO A 79 -6.10 -2.16 21.99
CA PRO A 79 -5.01 -1.43 22.63
C PRO A 79 -3.85 -2.28 23.14
N ASP A 80 -4.08 -3.58 23.35
CA ASP A 80 -3.12 -4.53 23.94
C ASP A 80 -2.66 -5.60 22.93
N SER A 81 -3.03 -5.46 21.65
CA SER A 81 -2.67 -6.41 20.61
C SER A 81 -1.23 -6.26 20.15
N LYS A 82 -0.68 -7.38 19.68
CA LYS A 82 0.66 -7.47 19.07
C LYS A 82 0.53 -7.42 17.55
N ILE A 83 1.35 -6.63 16.89
CA ILE A 83 1.25 -6.35 15.46
C ILE A 83 2.44 -6.96 14.72
N ALA A 84 2.16 -7.72 13.66
CA ALA A 84 3.12 -8.13 12.64
C ALA A 84 2.87 -7.37 11.33
N VAL A 85 3.93 -6.88 10.69
CA VAL A 85 3.84 -6.06 9.48
C VAL A 85 4.59 -6.72 8.33
N PHE A 86 3.88 -6.95 7.22
CA PHE A 86 4.44 -7.35 5.94
C PHE A 86 4.39 -6.18 4.97
N TRP A 87 5.53 -5.78 4.40
CA TRP A 87 5.60 -4.56 3.60
C TRP A 87 6.55 -4.68 2.40
N GLN A 88 6.21 -3.98 1.33
CA GLN A 88 7.04 -3.90 0.13
C GLN A 88 8.25 -3.00 0.40
N ASN A 89 9.47 -3.45 0.08
CA ASN A 89 10.70 -2.71 0.34
C ASN A 89 10.94 -1.60 -0.71
N ASP A 90 10.03 -0.65 -0.74
CA ASP A 90 10.13 0.57 -1.55
C ASP A 90 9.58 1.77 -0.78
N ASP A 91 9.53 2.93 -1.45
CA ASP A 91 9.02 4.15 -0.84
C ASP A 91 7.54 4.04 -0.42
N ALA A 92 6.73 3.21 -1.11
CA ALA A 92 5.32 3.02 -0.76
C ALA A 92 5.18 2.27 0.58
N GLY A 93 5.81 1.10 0.69
CA GLY A 93 5.76 0.32 1.92
C GLY A 93 6.41 1.05 3.10
N LYS A 94 7.51 1.76 2.87
CA LYS A 94 8.16 2.60 3.89
C LYS A 94 7.26 3.72 4.38
N ASP A 95 6.54 4.39 3.49
CA ASP A 95 5.59 5.44 3.84
C ASP A 95 4.43 4.90 4.69
N GLN A 96 3.84 3.78 4.28
CA GLN A 96 2.74 3.15 5.03
C GLN A 96 3.20 2.70 6.41
N PHE A 97 4.36 2.04 6.48
CA PHE A 97 4.94 1.57 7.75
C PHE A 97 5.31 2.74 8.67
N LYS A 98 5.89 3.81 8.11
CA LYS A 98 6.16 5.03 8.86
C LYS A 98 4.86 5.63 9.42
N GLY A 99 3.81 5.71 8.62
CA GLY A 99 2.51 6.23 9.05
C GLY A 99 1.89 5.43 10.20
N LEU A 100 2.02 4.09 10.19
CA LEU A 100 1.60 3.25 11.31
C LEU A 100 2.39 3.57 12.58
N LYS A 101 3.72 3.60 12.50
CA LYS A 101 4.58 3.92 13.65
C LYS A 101 4.27 5.29 14.23
N ASP A 102 4.16 6.31 13.38
CA ASP A 102 3.83 7.67 13.78
C ASP A 102 2.45 7.74 14.48
N GLY A 103 1.46 7.03 13.95
CA GLY A 103 0.10 7.00 14.51
C GLY A 103 -0.02 6.19 15.81
N LEU A 104 0.79 5.16 15.98
CA LEU A 104 0.88 4.41 17.24
C LEU A 104 1.59 5.23 18.33
N GLY A 105 2.55 6.09 17.96
CA GLY A 105 3.25 6.97 18.88
C GLY A 105 3.93 6.19 20.02
N ASP A 106 3.54 6.47 21.26
CA ASP A 106 4.02 5.79 22.46
C ASP A 106 3.75 4.28 22.49
N LYS A 107 2.75 3.83 21.74
CA LYS A 107 2.41 2.41 21.56
C LYS A 107 3.10 1.74 20.37
N ALA A 108 4.11 2.35 19.75
CA ALA A 108 4.84 1.74 18.63
C ALA A 108 5.47 0.38 18.97
N GLY A 109 5.74 0.10 20.25
CA GLY A 109 6.17 -1.21 20.74
C GLY A 109 5.15 -2.34 20.53
N MET A 110 3.90 -2.04 20.16
CA MET A 110 2.93 -3.06 19.73
C MET A 110 3.40 -3.78 18.46
N ILE A 111 4.24 -3.16 17.63
CA ILE A 111 4.84 -3.81 16.46
C ILE A 111 5.97 -4.71 16.92
N ILE A 112 5.71 -6.02 17.01
CA ILE A 112 6.64 -7.01 17.53
C ILE A 112 7.46 -7.70 16.44
N ALA A 113 7.00 -7.65 15.19
CA ALA A 113 7.68 -8.24 14.05
C ALA A 113 7.36 -7.47 12.77
N ASP A 114 8.35 -7.35 11.89
CA ASP A 114 8.15 -6.91 10.52
C ASP A 114 9.03 -7.69 9.55
N LYS A 115 8.53 -7.88 8.32
CA LYS A 115 9.26 -8.46 7.21
C LYS A 115 8.94 -7.70 5.93
N SER A 116 9.98 -7.36 5.21
CA SER A 116 9.85 -6.79 3.87
C SER A 116 10.03 -7.85 2.78
N TYR A 117 9.59 -7.51 1.59
CA TYR A 117 9.84 -8.28 0.38
C TYR A 117 10.15 -7.35 -0.79
N GLU A 118 10.84 -7.88 -1.80
CA GLU A 118 11.04 -7.21 -3.09
C GLU A 118 9.98 -7.66 -4.09
N VAL A 119 9.56 -6.77 -4.98
CA VAL A 119 8.57 -7.12 -6.04
C VAL A 119 9.07 -8.25 -6.93
N SER A 120 10.38 -8.41 -7.03
CA SER A 120 11.05 -9.48 -7.78
C SER A 120 11.12 -10.82 -7.05
N ASP A 121 10.76 -10.87 -5.76
CA ASP A 121 10.82 -12.11 -4.99
C ASP A 121 9.88 -13.16 -5.60
N PRO A 122 10.35 -14.38 -5.84
CA PRO A 122 9.53 -15.44 -6.42
C PRO A 122 8.47 -15.96 -5.45
N SER A 123 8.75 -15.95 -4.16
CA SER A 123 7.86 -16.35 -3.06
C SER A 123 8.08 -15.45 -1.85
N ILE A 124 7.02 -15.32 -1.05
CA ILE A 124 7.01 -14.57 0.21
C ILE A 124 6.69 -15.47 1.41
N ASP A 125 6.70 -16.77 1.20
CA ASP A 125 6.24 -17.76 2.21
C ASP A 125 7.04 -17.68 3.49
N SER A 126 8.37 -17.56 3.41
CA SER A 126 9.24 -17.49 4.58
C SER A 126 8.97 -16.24 5.43
N GLN A 127 8.67 -15.11 4.79
CA GLN A 127 8.32 -13.89 5.49
C GLN A 127 7.00 -14.06 6.27
N ILE A 128 5.98 -14.65 5.63
CA ILE A 128 4.66 -14.85 6.27
C ILE A 128 4.75 -15.88 7.40
N VAL A 129 5.50 -16.98 7.22
CA VAL A 129 5.75 -17.94 8.29
C VAL A 129 6.43 -17.28 9.50
N ALA A 130 7.48 -16.49 9.26
CA ALA A 130 8.19 -15.80 10.34
C ALA A 130 7.30 -14.78 11.08
N LEU A 131 6.37 -14.13 10.38
CA LEU A 131 5.40 -13.22 10.99
C LEU A 131 4.32 -13.96 11.78
N HIS A 132 3.85 -15.11 11.29
CA HIS A 132 2.96 -16.00 12.03
C HIS A 132 3.61 -16.48 13.34
N ASP A 133 4.85 -16.95 13.28
CA ASP A 133 5.58 -17.51 14.43
C ASP A 133 5.94 -16.46 15.49
N SER A 134 5.81 -15.17 15.17
CA SER A 134 5.97 -14.08 16.13
C SER A 134 4.88 -14.08 17.22
N GLY A 135 3.75 -14.74 16.97
CA GLY A 135 2.59 -14.74 17.87
C GLY A 135 1.80 -13.45 17.87
N ALA A 136 1.82 -12.70 16.76
CA ALA A 136 1.03 -11.48 16.61
C ALA A 136 -0.47 -11.76 16.44
N ASP A 137 -1.30 -10.90 17.03
CA ASP A 137 -2.77 -10.93 16.92
C ASP A 137 -3.29 -10.16 15.72
N ILE A 138 -2.50 -9.19 15.28
CA ILE A 138 -2.80 -8.30 14.15
C ILE A 138 -1.75 -8.55 13.07
N PHE A 139 -2.22 -8.70 11.84
CA PHE A 139 -1.37 -8.78 10.68
C PHE A 139 -1.69 -7.66 9.69
N PHE A 140 -0.67 -6.91 9.31
CA PHE A 140 -0.72 -5.92 8.25
C PHE A 140 -0.07 -6.43 6.98
N SER A 141 -0.76 -6.27 5.83
CA SER A 141 -0.16 -6.44 4.51
C SER A 141 -0.14 -5.10 3.76
N TRP A 142 1.03 -4.52 3.65
CA TRP A 142 1.33 -3.38 2.77
C TRP A 142 2.16 -3.81 1.57
N ALA A 143 1.55 -4.62 0.75
CA ALA A 143 2.15 -5.19 -0.44
C ALA A 143 1.38 -4.76 -1.69
N ALA A 144 2.05 -4.80 -2.83
CA ALA A 144 1.39 -4.69 -4.13
C ALA A 144 0.34 -5.81 -4.31
N PRO A 145 -0.63 -5.66 -5.22
CA PRO A 145 -1.74 -6.61 -5.38
C PRO A 145 -1.33 -8.08 -5.41
N LYS A 146 -0.26 -8.42 -6.16
CA LYS A 146 0.25 -9.80 -6.24
C LYS A 146 0.76 -10.29 -4.88
N GLY A 147 1.61 -9.50 -4.21
CA GLY A 147 2.15 -9.84 -2.90
C GLY A 147 1.06 -9.96 -1.83
N SER A 148 0.06 -9.07 -1.86
CA SER A 148 -1.09 -9.16 -0.96
C SER A 148 -1.92 -10.42 -1.20
N ALA A 149 -2.17 -10.81 -2.46
CA ALA A 149 -2.89 -12.05 -2.76
C ALA A 149 -2.13 -13.29 -2.26
N GLN A 150 -0.81 -13.32 -2.42
CA GLN A 150 0.05 -14.38 -1.87
C GLN A 150 0.02 -14.40 -0.34
N ALA A 151 0.09 -13.23 0.31
CA ALA A 151 0.03 -13.13 1.78
C ALA A 151 -1.30 -13.62 2.34
N ILE A 152 -2.44 -13.20 1.74
CA ILE A 152 -3.78 -13.65 2.15
C ILE A 152 -3.87 -15.18 2.05
N ARG A 153 -3.46 -15.75 0.92
CA ARG A 153 -3.46 -17.20 0.71
C ARG A 153 -2.62 -17.92 1.76
N LYS A 154 -1.39 -17.44 1.97
CA LYS A 154 -0.46 -18.09 2.90
C LYS A 154 -0.94 -18.04 4.35
N VAL A 155 -1.51 -16.91 4.77
CA VAL A 155 -2.18 -16.77 6.09
C VAL A 155 -3.29 -17.81 6.25
N GLY A 156 -4.12 -17.98 5.21
CA GLY A 156 -5.19 -18.97 5.19
C GLY A 156 -4.68 -20.42 5.26
N GLU A 157 -3.66 -20.76 4.46
CA GLU A 157 -3.03 -22.09 4.45
C GLU A 157 -2.39 -22.47 5.79
N LEU A 158 -1.82 -21.49 6.51
CA LEU A 158 -1.27 -21.67 7.85
C LEU A 158 -2.36 -21.83 8.93
N GLY A 159 -3.63 -21.61 8.58
CA GLY A 159 -4.71 -21.56 9.57
C GLY A 159 -4.59 -20.39 10.54
N TRP A 160 -3.72 -19.41 10.24
CA TRP A 160 -3.55 -18.22 11.07
C TRP A 160 -4.79 -17.33 10.97
N LYS A 161 -5.30 -16.87 12.11
CA LYS A 161 -6.53 -16.07 12.20
C LYS A 161 -6.28 -14.72 12.89
N PRO A 162 -5.37 -13.88 12.37
CA PRO A 162 -5.14 -12.56 12.93
C PRO A 162 -6.29 -11.62 12.56
N LYS A 163 -6.37 -10.48 13.24
CA LYS A 163 -7.09 -9.32 12.70
C LYS A 163 -6.28 -8.78 11.52
N PHE A 164 -6.73 -9.09 10.31
CA PHE A 164 -5.98 -8.83 9.10
C PHE A 164 -6.33 -7.44 8.53
N PHE A 165 -5.32 -6.57 8.45
CA PHE A 165 -5.41 -5.25 7.83
C PHE A 165 -4.72 -5.25 6.48
N LEU A 166 -5.39 -4.71 5.45
CA LEU A 166 -4.94 -4.72 4.07
C LEU A 166 -4.86 -3.29 3.52
N ALA A 167 -3.78 -2.96 2.81
CA ALA A 167 -3.65 -1.69 2.11
C ALA A 167 -4.83 -1.44 1.15
N ASN A 168 -5.30 -0.20 1.04
CA ASN A 168 -6.40 0.17 0.15
C ASN A 168 -6.13 -0.21 -1.32
N THR A 169 -4.87 -0.20 -1.73
CA THR A 169 -4.41 -0.53 -3.09
C THR A 169 -4.56 -2.01 -3.45
N ALA A 170 -4.85 -2.88 -2.47
CA ALA A 170 -4.94 -4.33 -2.65
C ALA A 170 -6.34 -4.90 -2.37
N THR A 171 -7.38 -4.09 -2.39
CA THR A 171 -8.76 -4.48 -2.04
C THR A 171 -9.59 -4.99 -3.22
N SER A 172 -9.05 -4.98 -4.43
CA SER A 172 -9.79 -5.44 -5.62
C SER A 172 -10.23 -6.90 -5.48
N VAL A 173 -11.55 -7.12 -5.53
CA VAL A 173 -12.13 -8.46 -5.49
C VAL A 173 -11.63 -9.30 -6.66
N ALA A 174 -11.62 -8.74 -7.86
CA ALA A 174 -11.28 -9.47 -9.07
C ALA A 174 -9.77 -9.83 -9.16
N SER A 175 -8.89 -8.88 -8.83
CA SER A 175 -7.45 -9.04 -9.06
C SER A 175 -6.65 -9.47 -7.82
N VAL A 176 -7.24 -9.41 -6.61
CA VAL A 176 -6.54 -9.75 -5.36
C VAL A 176 -7.30 -10.81 -4.56
N LEU A 177 -8.53 -10.50 -4.11
CA LEU A 177 -9.21 -11.37 -3.15
C LEU A 177 -9.66 -12.70 -3.78
N LYS A 178 -10.14 -12.68 -5.02
CA LYS A 178 -10.53 -13.89 -5.74
C LYS A 178 -9.35 -14.82 -6.06
N PRO A 179 -8.22 -14.33 -6.59
CA PRO A 179 -7.00 -15.13 -6.74
C PRO A 179 -6.39 -15.62 -5.43
N ALA A 180 -6.57 -14.88 -4.32
CA ALA A 180 -6.10 -15.29 -3.01
C ALA A 180 -6.91 -16.43 -2.38
N GLY A 181 -8.20 -16.54 -2.75
CA GLY A 181 -9.20 -17.39 -2.12
C GLY A 181 -10.19 -16.54 -1.32
N LEU A 182 -11.45 -16.50 -1.74
CA LEU A 182 -12.46 -15.67 -1.08
C LEU A 182 -12.73 -16.13 0.36
N GLU A 183 -12.58 -17.43 0.62
CA GLU A 183 -12.68 -18.02 1.96
C GLU A 183 -11.64 -17.46 2.93
N TYR A 184 -10.43 -17.18 2.46
CA TYR A 184 -9.33 -16.58 3.24
C TYR A 184 -9.43 -15.06 3.37
N SER A 185 -10.28 -14.45 2.54
CA SER A 185 -10.43 -12.99 2.49
C SER A 185 -11.52 -12.46 3.42
N LYS A 186 -12.30 -13.34 4.04
CA LYS A 186 -13.40 -12.93 4.95
C LYS A 186 -12.86 -12.30 6.22
N GLY A 187 -13.41 -11.14 6.58
CA GLY A 187 -13.04 -10.42 7.79
C GLY A 187 -11.79 -9.54 7.66
N ILE A 188 -11.20 -9.45 6.48
CA ILE A 188 -10.11 -8.49 6.19
C ILE A 188 -10.65 -7.06 6.33
N ILE A 189 -9.90 -6.21 7.02
CA ILE A 189 -10.21 -4.81 7.26
C ILE A 189 -9.35 -3.96 6.32
N SER A 190 -9.98 -3.01 5.61
CA SER A 190 -9.26 -2.06 4.78
C SER A 190 -9.89 -0.68 4.83
N THR A 191 -9.17 0.33 4.33
CA THR A 191 -9.70 1.66 4.06
C THR A 191 -10.17 1.75 2.61
N ALA A 192 -11.13 2.62 2.35
CA ALA A 192 -11.58 2.95 1.00
C ALA A 192 -11.79 4.46 0.90
N TYR A 193 -11.36 5.05 -0.21
CA TYR A 193 -11.58 6.47 -0.52
C TYR A 193 -12.45 6.68 -1.77
N LEU A 194 -12.72 5.60 -2.49
CA LEU A 194 -13.64 5.58 -3.62
C LEU A 194 -14.98 4.98 -3.20
N LYS A 195 -16.04 5.42 -3.83
CA LYS A 195 -17.36 4.81 -3.71
C LYS A 195 -17.33 3.39 -4.29
N ASP A 196 -18.01 2.47 -3.66
CA ASP A 196 -18.20 1.14 -4.20
C ASP A 196 -19.20 1.20 -5.37
N PRO A 197 -18.79 0.88 -6.61
CA PRO A 197 -19.69 0.95 -7.77
C PRO A 197 -20.84 -0.07 -7.71
N THR A 198 -20.77 -1.05 -6.81
CA THR A 198 -21.84 -2.05 -6.62
C THR A 198 -22.83 -1.64 -5.53
N ASP A 199 -22.57 -0.57 -4.78
CA ASP A 199 -23.46 -0.07 -3.74
C ASP A 199 -24.60 0.73 -4.39
N PRO A 200 -25.87 0.27 -4.26
CA PRO A 200 -27.03 0.93 -4.90
C PRO A 200 -27.22 2.38 -4.47
N ARG A 201 -26.63 2.83 -3.36
CA ARG A 201 -26.65 4.24 -2.95
C ARG A 201 -25.88 5.16 -3.89
N TRP A 202 -25.07 4.62 -4.77
CA TRP A 202 -24.26 5.35 -5.74
C TRP A 202 -24.61 5.03 -7.19
N ALA A 203 -25.69 4.28 -7.43
CA ALA A 203 -26.26 4.06 -8.74
C ALA A 203 -27.09 5.29 -9.13
N ASP A 204 -26.54 6.13 -10.02
CA ASP A 204 -27.24 7.23 -10.71
C ASP A 204 -27.73 6.73 -12.08
#